data_e9443917566917f609ce89003d47bb9d
#
_entry.id   e9443917566917f609ce89003d47bb9d
#
_cell.length_a   1.000
_cell.length_b   1.000
_cell.length_c   1.000
_cell.angle_alpha   90.00
_cell.angle_beta   90.00
_cell.angle_gamma   90.00
#
_symmetry.space_group_name_H-M   'P 1'
#
loop_
_entity.id
_entity.type
_entity.pdbx_description
1 polymer ?
#
loop_
_entity_poly.entity_id
_entity_poly.type
_entity_poly.pdbx_seq_one_letter_code
_entity_poly.pdbx_strand_id
1 'polypeptide(L)'
;YNTNSQSMGFFNQLFGGIQKSSITNSNLEKTSEMLNEDLYWEIVAQSLKNSKDQNGQEKFLINEISKLTPKQMIGFRLRTDQLLYNTYNSEMWCASYLMNGGSSDDGFEYFRNWVISRGKEVYYQAKENPDTLISQKEFGQDEFYEFEPFWYVAIEAFKQKTNEDLYDYIDYDNFHTSEGNYPQFEFTWKETNPSSMKKLFPNLFKEFKNK
;
A
#
# COMPACT_ATOMS: atom_id res chain seq x y z
N TYR A 1 -12.25 -26.13 -14.92
CA TYR A 1 -12.72 -25.78 -16.26
C TYR A 1 -13.38 -24.41 -16.17
N ASN A 2 -12.86 -23.40 -16.90
CA ASN A 2 -13.42 -22.05 -17.09
C ASN A 2 -13.56 -21.13 -15.86
N THR A 3 -12.43 -20.64 -15.34
CA THR A 3 -12.43 -19.49 -14.45
C THR A 3 -11.60 -18.28 -14.97
N ASN A 4 -10.99 -18.41 -16.15
CA ASN A 4 -10.13 -17.35 -16.72
C ASN A 4 -10.85 -16.30 -17.59
N SER A 5 -12.15 -16.41 -17.81
CA SER A 5 -12.89 -15.54 -18.75
C SER A 5 -13.50 -14.29 -18.08
N GLN A 6 -13.78 -14.32 -16.78
CA GLN A 6 -14.51 -13.20 -16.13
C GLN A 6 -13.60 -12.05 -15.67
N SER A 7 -12.35 -12.31 -15.25
CA SER A 7 -11.46 -11.24 -14.78
C SER A 7 -10.92 -10.40 -15.96
N MET A 8 -10.72 -11.02 -17.11
CA MET A 8 -10.30 -10.32 -18.34
C MET A 8 -11.40 -9.41 -18.90
N GLY A 9 -12.67 -9.77 -18.72
CA GLY A 9 -13.83 -8.98 -19.16
C GLY A 9 -14.00 -7.70 -18.34
N PHE A 10 -13.76 -7.74 -17.05
CA PHE A 10 -13.88 -6.59 -16.15
C PHE A 10 -12.79 -5.54 -16.43
N PHE A 11 -11.56 -5.98 -16.64
CA PHE A 11 -10.44 -5.09 -17.01
C PHE A 11 -10.68 -4.42 -18.37
N ASN A 12 -11.14 -5.16 -19.38
CA ASN A 12 -11.48 -4.59 -20.68
C ASN A 12 -12.67 -3.61 -20.62
N GLN A 13 -13.61 -3.82 -19.70
CA GLN A 13 -14.75 -2.93 -19.52
C GLN A 13 -14.36 -1.62 -18.81
N LEU A 14 -13.39 -1.67 -17.89
CA LEU A 14 -12.85 -0.48 -17.21
C LEU A 14 -11.86 0.31 -18.09
N PHE A 15 -11.09 -0.36 -18.95
CA PHE A 15 -10.04 0.26 -19.77
C PHE A 15 -10.36 0.33 -21.27
N GLY A 16 -11.42 -0.35 -21.72
CA GLY A 16 -11.81 -0.43 -23.15
C GLY A 16 -12.26 0.89 -23.79
N GLY A 17 -12.31 1.98 -23.04
CA GLY A 17 -12.65 3.33 -23.51
C GLY A 17 -11.50 4.33 -23.57
N ILE A 18 -10.28 3.92 -23.21
CA ILE A 18 -9.13 4.84 -23.20
C ILE A 18 -8.52 4.91 -24.58
N GLN A 19 -8.97 5.86 -25.40
CA GLN A 19 -8.26 6.26 -26.62
C GLN A 19 -6.83 6.69 -26.23
N LYS A 20 -5.83 6.15 -26.96
CA LYS A 20 -4.46 6.67 -26.97
C LYS A 20 -4.49 8.10 -27.54
N SER A 21 -4.81 9.09 -26.71
CA SER A 21 -4.49 10.47 -27.03
C SER A 21 -3.09 10.74 -26.47
N SER A 22 -2.18 11.23 -27.33
CA SER A 22 -0.98 11.91 -26.90
C SER A 22 -1.40 13.16 -26.15
N ILE A 23 -1.53 13.06 -24.81
CA ILE A 23 -1.88 14.19 -23.97
C ILE A 23 -0.63 15.05 -23.88
N THR A 24 -0.62 16.20 -24.56
CA THR A 24 0.28 17.29 -24.25
C THR A 24 -0.10 17.79 -22.85
N ASN A 25 0.86 17.76 -21.92
CA ASN A 25 0.72 18.02 -20.47
C ASN A 25 0.22 19.43 -20.08
N SER A 26 -0.22 20.26 -21.01
CA SER A 26 -0.49 21.67 -20.78
C SER A 26 -1.73 22.00 -19.91
N ASN A 27 -2.48 21.00 -19.40
CA ASN A 27 -3.72 21.23 -18.64
C ASN A 27 -3.95 20.22 -17.49
N LEU A 28 -2.92 19.65 -16.88
CA LEU A 28 -3.12 18.83 -15.69
C LEU A 28 -3.30 19.73 -14.47
N GLU A 29 -4.46 19.74 -13.88
CA GLU A 29 -4.78 20.51 -12.68
C GLU A 29 -4.46 19.70 -11.41
N LYS A 30 -4.20 20.41 -10.30
CA LYS A 30 -4.04 19.79 -8.98
C LYS A 30 -5.32 19.06 -8.59
N THR A 31 -5.16 17.93 -7.90
CA THR A 31 -6.29 17.10 -7.47
C THR A 31 -6.07 16.53 -6.07
N SER A 32 -7.17 16.44 -5.31
CA SER A 32 -7.29 15.68 -4.05
C SER A 32 -8.11 14.40 -4.24
N GLU A 33 -8.50 14.08 -5.49
CA GLU A 33 -9.35 12.94 -5.80
C GLU A 33 -8.54 11.63 -5.74
N MET A 34 -8.90 10.77 -4.80
CA MET A 34 -8.34 9.43 -4.70
C MET A 34 -8.86 8.51 -5.81
N LEU A 35 -8.02 7.58 -6.30
CA LEU A 35 -8.47 6.53 -7.21
C LEU A 35 -9.63 5.75 -6.58
N ASN A 36 -10.60 5.35 -7.42
CA ASN A 36 -11.66 4.44 -6.99
C ASN A 36 -11.05 3.24 -6.26
N GLU A 37 -11.61 2.91 -5.10
CA GLU A 37 -11.03 1.92 -4.20
C GLU A 37 -11.04 0.52 -4.78
N ASP A 38 -12.09 0.13 -5.50
CA ASP A 38 -12.17 -1.21 -6.10
C ASP A 38 -11.14 -1.36 -7.22
N LEU A 39 -10.93 -0.31 -8.03
CA LEU A 39 -9.87 -0.31 -9.05
C LEU A 39 -8.47 -0.35 -8.42
N TYR A 40 -8.24 0.37 -7.33
CA TYR A 40 -6.98 0.32 -6.59
C TYR A 40 -6.66 -1.11 -6.13
N TRP A 41 -7.61 -1.74 -5.44
CA TRP A 41 -7.43 -3.10 -4.94
C TRP A 41 -7.36 -4.16 -6.02
N GLU A 42 -8.03 -3.96 -7.16
CA GLU A 42 -7.89 -4.83 -8.33
C GLU A 42 -6.45 -4.78 -8.87
N ILE A 43 -5.85 -3.60 -9.02
CA ILE A 43 -4.46 -3.44 -9.45
C ILE A 43 -3.51 -4.16 -8.47
N VAL A 44 -3.70 -3.97 -7.16
CA VAL A 44 -2.89 -4.64 -6.13
C VAL A 44 -3.09 -6.16 -6.19
N ALA A 45 -4.31 -6.66 -6.33
CA ALA A 45 -4.59 -8.10 -6.42
C ALA A 45 -3.95 -8.73 -7.66
N GLN A 46 -4.01 -8.06 -8.81
CA GLN A 46 -3.36 -8.52 -10.04
C GLN A 46 -1.83 -8.54 -9.89
N SER A 47 -1.24 -7.59 -9.18
CA SER A 47 0.20 -7.59 -8.92
C SER A 47 0.64 -8.80 -8.10
N LEU A 48 -0.11 -9.18 -7.07
CA LEU A 48 0.14 -10.39 -6.28
C LEU A 48 0.04 -11.67 -7.12
N LYS A 49 -1.00 -11.76 -7.95
CA LYS A 49 -1.26 -12.93 -8.80
C LYS A 49 -0.19 -13.16 -9.85
N ASN A 50 0.38 -12.08 -10.38
CA ASN A 50 1.29 -12.12 -11.53
C ASN A 50 2.77 -11.92 -11.15
N SER A 51 3.10 -11.92 -9.85
CA SER A 51 4.46 -11.74 -9.35
C SER A 51 4.84 -12.88 -8.40
N LYS A 52 6.14 -13.18 -8.34
CA LYS A 52 6.69 -14.22 -7.46
C LYS A 52 7.32 -13.61 -6.21
N ASP A 53 7.76 -12.37 -6.29
CA ASP A 53 8.47 -11.63 -5.27
C ASP A 53 8.12 -10.14 -5.32
N GLN A 54 8.66 -9.36 -4.38
CA GLN A 54 8.38 -7.92 -4.29
C GLN A 54 8.90 -7.15 -5.52
N ASN A 55 10.06 -7.51 -6.05
CA ASN A 55 10.63 -6.86 -7.25
C ASN A 55 9.72 -7.08 -8.49
N GLY A 56 9.20 -8.29 -8.65
CA GLY A 56 8.19 -8.59 -9.68
C GLY A 56 6.90 -7.80 -9.45
N GLN A 57 6.46 -7.69 -8.19
CA GLN A 57 5.26 -6.95 -7.83
C GLN A 57 5.40 -5.44 -8.11
N GLU A 58 6.53 -4.85 -7.75
CA GLU A 58 6.87 -3.45 -8.05
C GLU A 58 6.79 -3.17 -9.55
N LYS A 59 7.50 -3.97 -10.37
CA LYS A 59 7.50 -3.82 -11.83
C LYS A 59 6.12 -3.96 -12.44
N PHE A 60 5.34 -4.92 -11.94
CA PHE A 60 3.96 -5.11 -12.38
C PHE A 60 3.10 -3.89 -12.05
N LEU A 61 3.18 -3.38 -10.81
CA LEU A 61 2.44 -2.21 -10.37
C LEU A 61 2.78 -0.97 -11.22
N ILE A 62 4.07 -0.67 -11.42
CA ILE A 62 4.49 0.45 -12.27
C ILE A 62 3.90 0.33 -13.67
N ASN A 63 3.98 -0.88 -14.28
CA ASN A 63 3.42 -1.13 -15.61
C ASN A 63 1.90 -0.94 -15.67
N GLU A 64 1.14 -1.45 -14.70
CA GLU A 64 -0.32 -1.30 -14.69
C GLU A 64 -0.75 0.14 -14.41
N ILE A 65 -0.11 0.80 -13.43
CA ILE A 65 -0.38 2.21 -13.12
C ILE A 65 -0.04 3.10 -14.32
N SER A 66 1.01 2.80 -15.09
CA SER A 66 1.38 3.57 -16.30
C SER A 66 0.30 3.58 -17.39
N LYS A 67 -0.65 2.66 -17.35
CA LYS A 67 -1.81 2.61 -18.27
C LYS A 67 -2.92 3.59 -17.88
N LEU A 68 -2.92 4.05 -16.63
CA LEU A 68 -3.88 5.02 -16.11
C LEU A 68 -3.65 6.41 -16.73
N THR A 69 -4.63 7.30 -16.57
CA THR A 69 -4.44 8.74 -16.85
C THR A 69 -3.54 9.36 -15.77
N PRO A 70 -2.84 10.48 -16.05
CA PRO A 70 -2.04 11.17 -15.03
C PRO A 70 -2.83 11.50 -13.77
N LYS A 71 -4.08 11.96 -13.87
CA LYS A 71 -4.96 12.21 -12.73
C LYS A 71 -5.23 10.94 -11.90
N GLN A 72 -5.44 9.81 -12.55
CA GLN A 72 -5.65 8.53 -11.85
C GLN A 72 -4.38 8.01 -11.18
N MET A 73 -3.18 8.28 -11.75
CA MET A 73 -1.90 7.95 -11.11
C MET A 73 -1.72 8.74 -9.82
N ILE A 74 -2.02 10.05 -9.83
CA ILE A 74 -2.05 10.87 -8.62
C ILE A 74 -3.07 10.26 -7.64
N GLY A 75 -4.25 9.93 -8.11
CA GLY A 75 -5.30 9.28 -7.30
C GLY A 75 -4.86 7.95 -6.68
N PHE A 76 -4.03 7.14 -7.36
CA PHE A 76 -3.44 5.92 -6.80
C PHE A 76 -2.53 6.25 -5.61
N ARG A 77 -1.66 7.26 -5.75
CA ARG A 77 -0.80 7.73 -4.66
C ARG A 77 -1.64 8.22 -3.48
N LEU A 78 -2.63 9.06 -3.72
CA LEU A 78 -3.51 9.59 -2.67
C LEU A 78 -4.29 8.48 -1.94
N ARG A 79 -4.72 7.44 -2.66
CA ARG A 79 -5.35 6.26 -2.05
C ARG A 79 -4.35 5.52 -1.15
N THR A 80 -3.11 5.35 -1.58
CA THR A 80 -2.06 4.77 -0.76
C THR A 80 -1.85 5.58 0.52
N ASP A 81 -1.73 6.90 0.42
CA ASP A 81 -1.58 7.79 1.58
C ASP A 81 -2.75 7.66 2.57
N GLN A 82 -3.99 7.59 2.07
CA GLN A 82 -5.17 7.36 2.91
C GLN A 82 -5.10 6.02 3.66
N LEU A 83 -4.67 4.96 2.99
CA LEU A 83 -4.55 3.63 3.62
C LEU A 83 -3.44 3.61 4.67
N LEU A 84 -2.31 4.26 4.41
CA LEU A 84 -1.21 4.42 5.36
C LEU A 84 -1.66 5.24 6.58
N TYR A 85 -2.37 6.35 6.36
CA TYR A 85 -2.95 7.17 7.42
C TYR A 85 -3.87 6.36 8.33
N ASN A 86 -4.74 5.53 7.77
CA ASN A 86 -5.71 4.72 8.50
C ASN A 86 -5.09 3.62 9.37
N THR A 87 -3.83 3.28 9.15
CA THR A 87 -3.07 2.26 9.89
C THR A 87 -1.94 2.85 10.74
N TYR A 88 -1.87 4.19 10.84
CA TYR A 88 -0.88 4.86 11.69
C TYR A 88 -1.37 4.91 13.14
N ASN A 89 -1.12 3.84 13.89
CA ASN A 89 -1.56 3.68 15.27
C ASN A 89 -0.61 2.76 16.07
N SER A 90 -0.78 2.76 17.39
CA SER A 90 0.02 2.00 18.35
C SER A 90 -0.02 0.48 18.08
N GLU A 91 -1.18 -0.05 17.73
CA GLU A 91 -1.41 -1.48 17.53
C GLU A 91 -0.69 -1.98 16.27
N MET A 92 -0.81 -1.26 15.15
CA MET A 92 -0.10 -1.60 13.93
C MET A 92 1.43 -1.47 14.10
N TRP A 93 1.88 -0.49 14.90
CA TRP A 93 3.29 -0.35 15.24
C TRP A 93 3.80 -1.53 16.07
N CYS A 94 3.00 -2.02 17.03
CA CYS A 94 3.33 -3.23 17.78
C CYS A 94 3.51 -4.45 16.88
N ALA A 95 2.64 -4.62 15.88
CA ALA A 95 2.77 -5.71 14.91
C ALA A 95 4.06 -5.58 14.09
N SER A 96 4.39 -4.38 13.59
CA SER A 96 5.65 -4.09 12.91
C SER A 96 6.84 -4.44 13.79
N TYR A 97 6.83 -4.00 15.05
CA TYR A 97 7.89 -4.27 16.01
C TYR A 97 8.10 -5.77 16.23
N LEU A 98 7.01 -6.53 16.44
CA LEU A 98 7.09 -7.97 16.65
C LEU A 98 7.61 -8.70 15.42
N MET A 99 7.05 -8.42 14.25
CA MET A 99 7.36 -9.14 13.01
C MET A 99 8.77 -8.86 12.49
N ASN A 100 9.30 -7.65 12.71
CA ASN A 100 10.63 -7.24 12.25
C ASN A 100 11.73 -7.33 13.33
N GLY A 101 11.38 -7.63 14.59
CA GLY A 101 12.33 -7.63 15.70
C GLY A 101 12.78 -6.23 16.11
N GLY A 102 11.96 -5.23 15.84
CA GLY A 102 12.17 -3.80 16.04
C GLY A 102 11.47 -3.00 14.94
N SER A 103 11.21 -1.71 15.16
CA SER A 103 10.59 -0.86 14.15
C SER A 103 10.97 0.60 14.37
N SER A 104 11.70 1.19 13.42
CA SER A 104 11.92 2.64 13.30
C SER A 104 10.73 3.32 12.63
N ASP A 105 10.74 4.65 12.56
CA ASP A 105 9.72 5.40 11.83
C ASP A 105 9.63 4.97 10.35
N ASP A 106 10.77 4.89 9.67
CA ASP A 106 10.86 4.43 8.27
C ASP A 106 10.44 2.96 8.14
N GLY A 107 10.94 2.08 9.02
CA GLY A 107 10.57 0.67 9.03
C GLY A 107 9.07 0.45 9.26
N PHE A 108 8.44 1.28 10.10
CA PHE A 108 6.98 1.27 10.28
C PHE A 108 6.23 1.73 9.03
N GLU A 109 6.75 2.70 8.30
CA GLU A 109 6.16 3.10 7.03
C GLU A 109 6.28 1.99 5.97
N TYR A 110 7.46 1.39 5.84
CA TYR A 110 7.69 0.29 4.90
C TYR A 110 6.89 -0.96 5.25
N PHE A 111 6.68 -1.22 6.54
CA PHE A 111 5.80 -2.28 7.02
C PHE A 111 4.34 -2.06 6.59
N ARG A 112 3.81 -0.84 6.76
CA ARG A 112 2.43 -0.53 6.35
C ARG A 112 2.27 -0.60 4.83
N ASN A 113 3.27 -0.19 4.06
CA ASN A 113 3.31 -0.40 2.61
C ASN A 113 3.28 -1.90 2.27
N TRP A 114 4.02 -2.73 3.00
CA TRP A 114 3.97 -4.17 2.85
C TRP A 114 2.57 -4.72 3.16
N VAL A 115 1.93 -4.31 4.24
CA VAL A 115 0.55 -4.73 4.57
C VAL A 115 -0.43 -4.41 3.45
N ILE A 116 -0.37 -3.20 2.87
CA ILE A 116 -1.19 -2.81 1.72
C ILE A 116 -0.92 -3.73 0.52
N SER A 117 0.35 -4.01 0.24
CA SER A 117 0.77 -4.84 -0.89
C SER A 117 0.23 -6.27 -0.83
N ARG A 118 -0.18 -6.75 0.36
CA ARG A 118 -0.77 -8.09 0.57
C ARG A 118 -2.25 -8.17 0.15
N GLY A 119 -2.85 -7.05 -0.26
CA GLY A 119 -4.20 -7.00 -0.82
C GLY A 119 -5.29 -6.61 0.17
N LYS A 120 -6.48 -6.36 -0.37
CA LYS A 120 -7.63 -5.78 0.32
C LYS A 120 -8.01 -6.53 1.60
N GLU A 121 -8.15 -7.84 1.50
CA GLU A 121 -8.59 -8.67 2.64
C GLU A 121 -7.58 -8.63 3.79
N VAL A 122 -6.29 -8.82 3.48
CA VAL A 122 -5.22 -8.77 4.49
C VAL A 122 -5.16 -7.41 5.14
N TYR A 123 -5.22 -6.34 4.35
CA TYR A 123 -5.17 -4.98 4.85
C TYR A 123 -6.32 -4.69 5.82
N TYR A 124 -7.57 -4.99 5.47
CA TYR A 124 -8.70 -4.68 6.33
C TYR A 124 -8.77 -5.57 7.57
N GLN A 125 -8.40 -6.85 7.46
CA GLN A 125 -8.28 -7.72 8.63
C GLN A 125 -7.20 -7.22 9.59
N ALA A 126 -6.03 -6.82 9.08
CA ALA A 126 -4.95 -6.28 9.89
C ALA A 126 -5.29 -4.91 10.51
N LYS A 127 -6.04 -4.07 9.79
CA LYS A 127 -6.52 -2.79 10.32
C LYS A 127 -7.44 -2.96 11.53
N GLU A 128 -8.31 -3.98 11.52
CA GLU A 128 -9.19 -4.30 12.65
C GLU A 128 -8.45 -5.06 13.76
N ASN A 129 -7.59 -5.99 13.40
CA ASN A 129 -6.80 -6.78 14.33
C ASN A 129 -5.45 -7.18 13.72
N PRO A 130 -4.35 -6.47 14.04
CA PRO A 130 -3.03 -6.79 13.49
C PRO A 130 -2.51 -8.20 13.77
N ASP A 131 -3.03 -8.91 14.79
CA ASP A 131 -2.64 -10.30 15.07
C ASP A 131 -2.98 -11.27 13.92
N THR A 132 -3.90 -10.87 13.02
CA THR A 132 -4.24 -11.62 11.79
C THR A 132 -3.09 -11.70 10.79
N LEU A 133 -2.09 -10.80 10.88
CA LEU A 133 -0.89 -10.81 10.05
C LEU A 133 -0.04 -12.07 10.24
N ILE A 134 -0.30 -12.87 11.28
CA ILE A 134 0.31 -14.20 11.42
C ILE A 134 0.09 -15.08 10.18
N SER A 135 -1.03 -14.91 9.48
CA SER A 135 -1.33 -15.60 8.21
C SER A 135 -0.36 -15.24 7.09
N GLN A 136 0.40 -14.16 7.23
CA GLN A 136 1.31 -13.62 6.23
C GLN A 136 2.80 -13.89 6.56
N LYS A 137 3.08 -14.68 7.58
CA LYS A 137 4.45 -14.91 8.08
C LYS A 137 5.44 -15.46 7.04
N GLU A 138 4.97 -16.17 6.03
CA GLU A 138 5.81 -16.73 4.95
C GLU A 138 6.11 -15.73 3.81
N PHE A 139 5.59 -14.51 3.89
CA PHE A 139 5.67 -13.52 2.81
C PHE A 139 6.57 -12.33 3.15
N GLY A 140 7.48 -12.46 4.11
CA GLY A 140 8.58 -11.53 4.31
C GLY A 140 9.62 -11.63 3.21
N GLN A 141 10.45 -10.60 3.07
CA GLN A 141 11.62 -10.62 2.20
C GLN A 141 12.88 -10.38 3.05
N ASP A 142 13.90 -11.23 2.88
CA ASP A 142 15.15 -11.13 3.64
C ASP A 142 14.93 -11.04 5.17
N GLU A 143 13.95 -11.79 5.67
CA GLU A 143 13.51 -11.82 7.08
C GLU A 143 12.74 -10.55 7.54
N PHE A 144 12.49 -9.57 6.67
CA PHE A 144 11.73 -8.38 6.98
C PHE A 144 10.37 -8.36 6.29
N TYR A 145 9.41 -7.73 6.94
CA TYR A 145 8.07 -7.48 6.43
C TYR A 145 7.96 -6.00 6.09
N GLU A 146 8.65 -5.62 5.03
CA GLU A 146 8.80 -4.25 4.55
C GLU A 146 8.68 -4.20 3.03
N PHE A 147 8.13 -3.13 2.48
CA PHE A 147 8.06 -2.92 1.04
C PHE A 147 8.17 -1.43 0.70
N GLU A 148 9.34 -0.84 0.92
CA GLU A 148 9.63 0.55 0.58
C GLU A 148 9.26 0.92 -0.86
N PRO A 149 9.64 0.14 -1.92
CA PRO A 149 9.33 0.49 -3.31
C PRO A 149 7.84 0.66 -3.61
N PHE A 150 6.94 0.05 -2.83
CA PHE A 150 5.49 0.22 -3.01
C PHE A 150 5.05 1.69 -2.89
N TRP A 151 5.72 2.46 -2.05
CA TRP A 151 5.51 3.90 -1.91
C TRP A 151 5.73 4.66 -3.22
N TYR A 152 6.68 4.24 -4.04
CA TYR A 152 7.15 4.95 -5.21
C TYR A 152 6.49 4.53 -6.54
N VAL A 153 5.73 3.42 -6.58
CA VAL A 153 5.22 2.87 -7.86
C VAL A 153 4.39 3.86 -8.69
N ALA A 154 3.54 4.67 -8.05
CA ALA A 154 2.75 5.69 -8.74
C ALA A 154 3.60 6.89 -9.19
N ILE A 155 4.58 7.28 -8.38
CA ILE A 155 5.52 8.37 -8.67
C ILE A 155 6.35 8.02 -9.89
N GLU A 156 6.91 6.80 -9.92
CA GLU A 156 7.70 6.30 -11.04
C GLU A 156 6.86 6.18 -12.32
N ALA A 157 5.66 5.62 -12.24
CA ALA A 157 4.75 5.52 -13.38
C ALA A 157 4.38 6.91 -13.92
N PHE A 158 4.09 7.86 -13.06
CA PHE A 158 3.76 9.24 -13.42
C PHE A 158 4.95 9.93 -14.10
N LYS A 159 6.14 9.85 -13.50
CA LYS A 159 7.36 10.43 -14.06
C LYS A 159 7.72 9.84 -15.42
N GLN A 160 7.60 8.52 -15.59
CA GLN A 160 7.84 7.87 -16.88
C GLN A 160 6.87 8.35 -17.97
N LYS A 161 5.62 8.67 -17.61
CA LYS A 161 4.59 9.10 -18.56
C LYS A 161 4.64 10.59 -18.88
N THR A 162 4.89 11.43 -17.88
CA THR A 162 4.76 12.89 -17.97
C THR A 162 6.09 13.62 -18.00
N ASN A 163 7.16 13.01 -17.50
CA ASN A 163 8.46 13.61 -17.18
C ASN A 163 8.39 14.74 -16.13
N GLU A 164 7.34 14.72 -15.29
CA GLU A 164 7.07 15.73 -14.25
C GLU A 164 7.03 15.07 -12.86
N ASP A 165 7.00 15.89 -11.79
CA ASP A 165 6.88 15.43 -10.42
C ASP A 165 5.41 15.31 -10.03
N LEU A 166 4.99 14.15 -9.56
CA LEU A 166 3.63 13.88 -9.13
C LEU A 166 3.18 14.82 -8.00
N TYR A 167 4.10 15.16 -7.09
CA TYR A 167 3.79 16.00 -5.93
C TYR A 167 3.34 17.40 -6.29
N ASP A 168 3.78 17.94 -7.44
CA ASP A 168 3.37 19.26 -7.94
C ASP A 168 1.87 19.33 -8.26
N TYR A 169 1.24 18.18 -8.44
CA TYR A 169 -0.16 18.03 -8.84
C TYR A 169 -1.09 17.54 -7.71
N ILE A 170 -0.59 17.43 -6.49
CA ILE A 170 -1.45 17.15 -5.33
C ILE A 170 -2.03 18.45 -4.79
N ASP A 171 -3.35 18.44 -4.57
CA ASP A 171 -4.08 19.53 -3.90
C ASP A 171 -4.04 19.31 -2.39
N TYR A 172 -2.97 19.77 -1.75
CA TYR A 172 -2.80 19.66 -0.29
C TYR A 172 -3.77 20.52 0.53
N ASP A 173 -4.43 21.50 -0.10
CA ASP A 173 -5.45 22.30 0.60
C ASP A 173 -6.72 21.46 0.86
N ASN A 174 -6.97 20.46 0.04
CA ASN A 174 -8.13 19.58 0.13
C ASN A 174 -7.80 18.11 0.44
N PHE A 175 -6.52 17.71 0.46
CA PHE A 175 -6.07 16.38 0.82
C PHE A 175 -5.31 16.39 2.15
N HIS A 176 -5.91 15.77 3.20
CA HIS A 176 -5.44 15.91 4.59
C HIS A 176 -4.85 14.62 5.19
N THR A 177 -4.80 13.53 4.46
CA THR A 177 -4.30 12.23 4.97
C THR A 177 -2.92 11.88 4.42
N SER A 178 -2.13 12.90 4.06
CA SER A 178 -0.72 12.76 3.71
C SER A 178 0.14 12.49 4.95
N GLU A 179 1.36 12.01 4.73
CA GLU A 179 2.34 11.67 5.75
C GLU A 179 2.52 12.77 6.81
N GLY A 180 2.61 14.04 6.41
CA GLY A 180 2.77 15.17 7.34
C GLY A 180 1.59 15.40 8.30
N ASN A 181 0.47 14.68 8.14
CA ASN A 181 -0.75 14.84 8.93
C ASN A 181 -1.12 13.58 9.72
N TYR A 182 -0.21 12.64 9.93
CA TYR A 182 -0.50 11.42 10.69
C TYR A 182 -1.07 11.73 12.10
N PRO A 183 -2.06 10.92 12.56
CA PRO A 183 -2.70 11.15 13.84
C PRO A 183 -1.72 10.97 15.00
N GLN A 184 -1.88 11.77 16.04
CA GLN A 184 -1.15 11.54 17.30
C GLN A 184 -1.80 10.39 18.07
N PHE A 185 -0.98 9.52 18.65
CA PHE A 185 -1.43 8.44 19.52
C PHE A 185 -0.41 8.19 20.66
N GLU A 186 -0.86 7.50 21.70
CA GLU A 186 0.00 7.00 22.75
C GLU A 186 0.19 5.49 22.59
N PHE A 187 1.41 4.99 22.87
CA PHE A 187 1.69 3.57 22.82
C PHE A 187 0.96 2.81 23.92
N THR A 188 0.13 1.83 23.56
CA THR A 188 -0.60 0.93 24.47
C THR A 188 0.24 -0.26 24.94
N TRP A 189 1.48 -0.37 24.44
CA TRP A 189 2.46 -1.42 24.75
C TRP A 189 3.83 -0.82 25.02
N LYS A 190 4.77 -1.64 25.53
CA LYS A 190 6.14 -1.22 25.85
C LYS A 190 7.11 -2.32 25.50
N GLU A 191 8.24 -1.98 24.86
CA GLU A 191 9.34 -2.90 24.56
C GLU A 191 9.89 -3.56 25.84
N THR A 192 10.02 -2.78 26.92
CA THR A 192 10.49 -3.25 28.23
C THR A 192 9.50 -4.14 28.96
N ASN A 193 8.27 -4.28 28.45
CA ASN A 193 7.23 -5.15 28.97
C ASN A 193 6.64 -6.07 27.91
N PRO A 194 7.31 -7.20 27.57
CA PRO A 194 6.85 -8.15 26.56
C PRO A 194 5.42 -8.67 26.80
N SER A 195 4.97 -8.71 28.07
CA SER A 195 3.60 -9.14 28.40
C SER A 195 2.54 -8.20 27.83
N SER A 196 2.84 -6.91 27.64
CA SER A 196 1.92 -5.94 27.03
C SER A 196 1.68 -6.28 25.56
N MET A 197 2.73 -6.62 24.81
CA MET A 197 2.64 -7.06 23.40
C MET A 197 1.93 -8.42 23.26
N LYS A 198 2.28 -9.38 24.14
CA LYS A 198 1.62 -10.70 24.18
C LYS A 198 0.12 -10.60 24.43
N LYS A 199 -0.31 -9.65 25.26
CA LYS A 199 -1.73 -9.41 25.55
C LYS A 199 -2.47 -8.89 24.34
N LEU A 200 -1.84 -8.01 23.56
CA LEU A 200 -2.42 -7.45 22.33
C LEU A 200 -2.45 -8.50 21.21
N PHE A 201 -1.32 -9.15 20.95
CA PHE A 201 -1.12 -10.02 19.78
C PHE A 201 -0.49 -11.36 20.18
N PRO A 202 -1.27 -12.29 20.73
CA PRO A 202 -0.76 -13.57 21.22
C PRO A 202 -0.15 -14.45 20.12
N ASN A 203 -0.67 -14.41 18.89
CA ASN A 203 -0.18 -15.23 17.78
C ASN A 203 1.13 -14.67 17.22
N LEU A 204 1.20 -13.38 16.94
CA LEU A 204 2.43 -12.72 16.51
C LEU A 204 3.51 -12.83 17.58
N PHE A 205 3.16 -12.58 18.84
CA PHE A 205 4.13 -12.70 19.93
C PHE A 205 4.69 -14.11 20.05
N LYS A 206 3.85 -15.15 19.94
CA LYS A 206 4.30 -16.55 20.00
C LYS A 206 5.31 -16.88 18.90
N GLU A 207 5.08 -16.38 17.69
CA GLU A 207 5.92 -16.66 16.53
C GLU A 207 7.21 -15.84 16.55
N PHE A 208 7.14 -14.54 16.85
CA PHE A 208 8.23 -13.59 16.61
C PHE A 208 8.98 -13.10 17.87
N LYS A 209 8.59 -13.48 19.06
CA LYS A 209 9.17 -12.98 20.33
C LYS A 209 10.68 -13.17 20.50
N ASN A 210 11.30 -14.01 19.68
CA ASN A 210 12.74 -14.30 19.72
C ASN A 210 13.48 -13.74 18.48
N LYS A 211 12.83 -12.87 17.71
CA LYS A 211 13.39 -12.22 16.51
C LYS A 211 14.13 -10.89 16.80
#